data_dc18099985c34605756082f3151b292c
#
_entry.id   dc18099985c34605756082f3151b292c
#
_cell.length_a   1.000
_cell.length_b   1.000
_cell.length_c   1.000
_cell.angle_alpha   90.00
_cell.angle_beta   90.00
_cell.angle_gamma   90.00
#
_symmetry.space_group_name_H-M   'P 1'
#
loop_
_entity.id
_entity.type
_entity.pdbx_description
1 polymer ?
#
loop_
_entity_poly.entity_id
_entity_poly.type
_entity_poly.pdbx_seq_one_letter_code
_entity_poly.pdbx_strand_id
1 'polypeptide(L)'
;MELQPIQSKIYEIRGQRVMLDRDLAELYQVTTSALNQAVKRNIERFPPDFMFQLTDAETENWKSQIVITNSITMGLRRNPYAFTEQGVSMLSAVLKSSVAIQVSIAIMRAFVAMRNYITTTTTVTAELAEIRAKLALLERVDADNAEAVSDLSEDMRKELDNIYNAIAVSYTHLRA
;
A
#
# COMPACT_ATOMS: atom_id res chain seq x y z
N MET A 1 21.59 13.99 -1.35
CA MET A 1 20.46 13.92 -2.29
C MET A 1 19.27 13.39 -1.49
N GLU A 2 18.17 14.14 -1.45
CA GLU A 2 16.98 13.73 -0.70
C GLU A 2 16.29 12.56 -1.41
N LEU A 3 15.73 11.61 -0.65
CA LEU A 3 15.11 10.39 -1.18
C LEU A 3 13.70 10.64 -1.74
N GLN A 4 12.95 11.59 -1.19
CA GLN A 4 11.58 11.90 -1.60
C GLN A 4 11.42 12.24 -3.09
N PRO A 5 12.27 13.11 -3.70
CA PRO A 5 12.14 13.41 -5.12
C PRO A 5 12.47 12.23 -6.04
N ILE A 6 13.20 11.21 -5.54
CA ILE A 6 13.49 10.00 -6.30
C ILE A 6 12.32 9.02 -6.22
N GLN A 7 11.68 8.88 -5.06
CA GLN A 7 10.54 7.99 -4.87
C GLN A 7 9.35 8.38 -5.76
N SER A 8 9.11 9.68 -5.97
CA SER A 8 8.05 10.16 -6.87
C SER A 8 8.27 9.84 -8.35
N LYS A 9 9.48 9.40 -8.73
CA LYS A 9 9.84 8.96 -10.09
C LYS A 9 9.86 7.44 -10.24
N ILE A 10 9.41 6.70 -9.23
CA ILE A 10 9.21 5.24 -9.27
C ILE A 10 7.73 4.98 -9.52
N TYR A 11 7.40 4.38 -10.65
CA TYR A 11 6.05 4.07 -11.10
C TYR A 11 5.76 2.59 -10.95
N GLU A 12 4.49 2.21 -10.85
CA GLU A 12 4.05 0.83 -10.93
C GLU A 12 3.49 0.54 -12.32
N ILE A 13 4.18 -0.30 -13.10
CA ILE A 13 3.79 -0.69 -14.46
C ILE A 13 3.92 -2.20 -14.57
N ARG A 14 2.87 -2.89 -15.05
CA ARG A 14 2.80 -4.36 -15.12
C ARG A 14 3.00 -5.06 -13.78
N GLY A 15 2.58 -4.43 -12.66
CA GLY A 15 2.81 -4.95 -11.31
C GLY A 15 4.27 -4.90 -10.85
N GLN A 16 5.13 -4.20 -11.59
CA GLN A 16 6.54 -4.00 -11.26
C GLN A 16 6.84 -2.53 -11.01
N ARG A 17 7.74 -2.25 -10.07
CA ARG A 17 8.24 -0.89 -9.84
C ARG A 17 9.36 -0.60 -10.81
N VAL A 18 9.17 0.49 -11.52
CA VAL A 18 10.07 0.90 -12.60
C VAL A 18 10.35 2.40 -12.54
N MET A 19 11.46 2.80 -13.11
CA MET A 19 11.76 4.18 -13.45
C MET A 19 11.86 4.32 -14.97
N LEU A 20 11.43 5.47 -15.49
CA LEU A 20 11.49 5.72 -16.93
C LEU A 20 12.82 6.30 -17.36
N ASP A 21 13.22 6.02 -18.60
CA ASP A 21 14.49 6.47 -19.19
C ASP A 21 14.70 7.99 -19.11
N ARG A 22 13.62 8.78 -19.21
CA ARG A 22 13.68 10.24 -19.08
C ARG A 22 14.03 10.70 -17.66
N ASP A 23 13.40 10.06 -16.65
CA ASP A 23 13.60 10.40 -15.25
C ASP A 23 14.99 9.96 -14.78
N LEU A 24 15.42 8.80 -15.25
CA LEU A 24 16.79 8.31 -15.03
C LEU A 24 17.82 9.24 -15.68
N ALA A 25 17.58 9.68 -16.93
CA ALA A 25 18.48 10.60 -17.63
C ALA A 25 18.61 11.92 -16.88
N GLU A 26 17.50 12.48 -16.37
CA GLU A 26 17.51 13.68 -15.55
C GLU A 26 18.34 13.49 -14.26
N LEU A 27 18.12 12.40 -13.53
CA LEU A 27 18.86 12.09 -12.31
C LEU A 27 20.35 11.89 -12.56
N TYR A 28 20.70 11.20 -13.65
CA TYR A 28 22.09 10.98 -14.06
C TYR A 28 22.73 12.19 -14.74
N GLN A 29 21.99 13.28 -14.93
CA GLN A 29 22.43 14.50 -15.60
C GLN A 29 22.95 14.24 -17.03
N VAL A 30 22.28 13.36 -17.75
CA VAL A 30 22.56 13.05 -19.15
C VAL A 30 21.29 13.22 -19.99
N THR A 31 21.45 13.27 -21.31
CA THR A 31 20.27 13.26 -22.20
C THR A 31 19.68 11.85 -22.26
N THR A 32 18.35 11.76 -22.42
CA THR A 32 17.67 10.47 -22.64
C THR A 32 18.24 9.70 -23.84
N SER A 33 18.68 10.42 -24.88
CA SER A 33 19.34 9.83 -26.02
C SER A 33 20.67 9.18 -25.68
N ALA A 34 21.51 9.87 -24.88
CA ALA A 34 22.80 9.33 -24.43
C ALA A 34 22.64 8.12 -23.54
N LEU A 35 21.71 8.15 -22.57
CA LEU A 35 21.37 7.03 -21.72
C LEU A 35 20.95 5.82 -22.56
N ASN A 36 19.98 6.01 -23.46
CA ASN A 36 19.47 4.94 -24.31
C ASN A 36 20.54 4.40 -25.30
N GLN A 37 21.47 5.24 -25.74
CA GLN A 37 22.60 4.79 -26.54
C GLN A 37 23.56 3.90 -25.74
N ALA A 38 23.84 4.27 -24.48
CA ALA A 38 24.65 3.47 -23.58
C ALA A 38 24.03 2.10 -23.29
N VAL A 39 22.70 2.07 -23.06
CA VAL A 39 21.94 0.82 -22.93
C VAL A 39 22.03 -0.05 -24.19
N LYS A 40 21.77 0.54 -25.37
CA LYS A 40 21.85 -0.20 -26.66
C LYS A 40 23.21 -0.83 -26.92
N ARG A 41 24.30 -0.15 -26.53
CA ARG A 41 25.67 -0.68 -26.66
C ARG A 41 25.95 -1.85 -25.70
N ASN A 42 25.12 -2.03 -24.69
CA ASN A 42 25.23 -3.05 -23.66
C ASN A 42 23.94 -3.85 -23.49
N ILE A 43 23.20 -4.05 -24.59
CA ILE A 43 21.83 -4.60 -24.56
C ILE A 43 21.75 -5.99 -23.92
N GLU A 44 22.78 -6.80 -24.03
CA GLU A 44 22.88 -8.12 -23.42
C GLU A 44 22.79 -8.08 -21.87
N ARG A 45 23.03 -6.92 -21.25
CA ARG A 45 22.91 -6.70 -19.81
C ARG A 45 21.48 -6.32 -19.37
N PHE A 46 20.58 -6.11 -20.33
CA PHE A 46 19.22 -5.65 -20.08
C PHE A 46 18.20 -6.63 -20.66
N PRO A 47 18.06 -7.81 -20.05
CA PRO A 47 17.01 -8.76 -20.45
C PRO A 47 15.61 -8.15 -20.21
N PRO A 48 14.54 -8.76 -20.77
CA PRO A 48 13.19 -8.22 -20.70
C PRO A 48 12.59 -8.00 -19.30
N ASP A 49 13.11 -8.70 -18.31
CA ASP A 49 12.75 -8.53 -16.88
C ASP A 49 13.50 -7.38 -16.19
N PHE A 50 14.58 -6.86 -16.81
CA PHE A 50 15.33 -5.70 -16.30
C PHE A 50 14.90 -4.40 -16.99
N MET A 51 14.54 -4.46 -18.27
CA MET A 51 14.11 -3.32 -19.06
C MET A 51 13.11 -3.73 -20.12
N PHE A 52 12.07 -2.92 -20.31
CA PHE A 52 11.11 -3.08 -21.39
C PHE A 52 10.66 -1.73 -21.92
N GLN A 53 10.17 -1.70 -23.14
CA GLN A 53 9.55 -0.50 -23.69
C GLN A 53 8.05 -0.52 -23.41
N LEU A 54 7.49 0.64 -23.02
CA LEU A 54 6.05 0.78 -22.84
C LEU A 54 5.33 0.64 -24.17
N THR A 55 4.12 0.11 -24.12
CA THR A 55 3.15 0.18 -25.22
C THR A 55 2.52 1.57 -25.31
N ASP A 56 1.83 1.87 -26.40
CA ASP A 56 1.11 3.14 -26.57
C ASP A 56 0.06 3.31 -25.47
N ALA A 57 -0.70 2.26 -25.15
CA ALA A 57 -1.71 2.27 -24.08
C ALA A 57 -1.11 2.53 -22.69
N GLU A 58 0.01 1.89 -22.36
CA GLU A 58 0.72 2.09 -21.09
C GLU A 58 1.29 3.51 -21.01
N THR A 59 1.80 4.04 -22.11
CA THR A 59 2.33 5.41 -22.19
C THR A 59 1.23 6.44 -21.97
N GLU A 60 0.06 6.28 -22.58
CA GLU A 60 -1.08 7.17 -22.38
C GLU A 60 -1.65 7.08 -20.96
N ASN A 61 -1.75 5.86 -20.40
CA ASN A 61 -2.18 5.67 -19.02
C ASN A 61 -1.21 6.34 -18.01
N TRP A 62 0.09 6.16 -18.21
CA TRP A 62 1.11 6.82 -17.41
C TRP A 62 1.02 8.35 -17.52
N LYS A 63 0.86 8.90 -18.72
CA LYS A 63 0.68 10.35 -18.94
C LYS A 63 -0.53 10.89 -18.20
N SER A 64 -1.67 10.20 -18.26
CA SER A 64 -2.92 10.64 -17.60
C SER A 64 -2.77 10.73 -16.08
N GLN A 65 -1.99 9.85 -15.46
CA GLN A 65 -1.70 9.86 -14.04
C GLN A 65 -0.78 11.04 -13.63
N ILE A 66 0.10 11.48 -14.52
CA ILE A 66 1.07 12.56 -14.23
C ILE A 66 0.52 13.94 -14.57
N VAL A 67 -0.37 14.08 -15.54
CA VAL A 67 -1.02 15.35 -15.89
C VAL A 67 -1.78 15.97 -14.70
N ILE A 68 -2.19 15.18 -13.74
CA ILE A 68 -2.76 15.67 -12.48
C ILE A 68 -1.71 16.38 -11.61
N THR A 69 -0.42 16.11 -11.80
CA THR A 69 0.67 16.61 -10.92
C THR A 69 1.60 17.65 -11.59
N ASN A 70 1.80 17.61 -12.92
CA ASN A 70 2.67 18.58 -13.61
C ASN A 70 2.35 18.64 -15.12
N SER A 71 2.18 19.84 -15.64
CA SER A 71 1.91 20.20 -17.05
C SER A 71 3.09 19.93 -18.01
N ILE A 72 3.67 18.74 -18.01
CA ILE A 72 4.74 18.37 -18.93
C ILE A 72 4.20 17.39 -19.97
N THR A 73 3.26 17.84 -20.78
CA THR A 73 2.91 17.23 -22.07
C THR A 73 3.96 17.58 -23.12
N MET A 74 5.20 17.20 -22.93
CA MET A 74 6.18 17.28 -24.00
C MET A 74 6.02 16.07 -24.89
N GLY A 75 5.76 16.31 -26.19
CA GLY A 75 5.57 15.29 -27.21
C GLY A 75 6.66 14.22 -27.18
N LEU A 76 6.33 13.10 -26.57
CA LEU A 76 7.15 11.90 -26.62
C LEU A 76 7.11 11.39 -28.07
N ARG A 77 8.24 11.51 -28.76
CA ARG A 77 8.38 10.99 -30.15
C ARG A 77 8.41 9.47 -30.20
N ARG A 78 8.53 8.80 -29.08
CA ARG A 78 8.50 7.34 -28.93
C ARG A 78 8.14 6.97 -27.49
N ASN A 79 7.66 5.74 -27.32
CA ASN A 79 7.37 5.19 -26.00
C ASN A 79 8.64 5.06 -25.16
N PRO A 80 8.59 5.47 -23.87
CA PRO A 80 9.73 5.41 -22.99
C PRO A 80 10.14 3.96 -22.67
N TYR A 81 11.40 3.78 -22.31
CA TYR A 81 11.86 2.55 -21.67
C TYR A 81 11.64 2.62 -20.16
N ALA A 82 11.14 1.53 -19.60
CA ALA A 82 11.00 1.30 -18.17
C ALA A 82 12.12 0.38 -17.69
N PHE A 83 12.76 0.77 -16.58
CA PHE A 83 13.83 0.02 -15.93
C PHE A 83 13.37 -0.42 -14.55
N THR A 84 13.43 -1.73 -14.28
CA THR A 84 13.19 -2.28 -12.95
C THR A 84 14.37 -1.94 -12.01
N GLU A 85 14.26 -2.29 -10.73
CA GLU A 85 15.34 -2.12 -9.76
C GLU A 85 16.65 -2.77 -10.28
N GLN A 86 16.55 -3.97 -10.85
CA GLN A 86 17.68 -4.70 -11.44
C GLN A 86 18.23 -3.97 -12.68
N GLY A 87 17.34 -3.43 -13.52
CA GLY A 87 17.74 -2.63 -14.68
C GLY A 87 18.50 -1.38 -14.29
N VAL A 88 18.05 -0.66 -13.26
CA VAL A 88 18.78 0.50 -12.73
C VAL A 88 20.13 0.08 -12.12
N SER A 89 20.19 -1.06 -11.45
CA SER A 89 21.46 -1.62 -10.97
C SER A 89 22.44 -1.88 -12.10
N MET A 90 21.97 -2.39 -13.24
CA MET A 90 22.81 -2.58 -14.44
C MET A 90 23.26 -1.24 -15.07
N LEU A 91 22.42 -0.20 -15.02
CA LEU A 91 22.82 1.13 -15.48
C LEU A 91 24.04 1.68 -14.71
N SER A 92 24.14 1.39 -13.41
CA SER A 92 25.29 1.81 -12.61
C SER A 92 26.62 1.24 -13.10
N ALA A 93 26.60 0.04 -13.71
CA ALA A 93 27.77 -0.59 -14.30
C ALA A 93 28.12 -0.02 -15.71
N VAL A 94 27.13 0.56 -16.39
CA VAL A 94 27.26 1.11 -17.75
C VAL A 94 27.65 2.59 -17.72
N LEU A 95 27.10 3.36 -16.76
CA LEU A 95 27.35 4.78 -16.58
C LEU A 95 28.47 5.01 -15.57
N LYS A 96 29.69 5.25 -16.08
CA LYS A 96 30.93 5.26 -15.27
C LYS A 96 31.33 6.64 -14.73
N SER A 97 30.39 7.54 -14.44
CA SER A 97 30.73 8.85 -13.87
C SER A 97 30.58 8.84 -12.33
N SER A 98 31.31 9.72 -11.64
CA SER A 98 31.15 9.89 -10.18
C SER A 98 29.72 10.28 -9.79
N VAL A 99 29.06 11.08 -10.60
CA VAL A 99 27.65 11.44 -10.43
C VAL A 99 26.77 10.19 -10.56
N ALA A 100 27.03 9.34 -11.55
CA ALA A 100 26.26 8.11 -11.76
C ALA A 100 26.35 7.17 -10.56
N ILE A 101 27.49 7.06 -9.91
CA ILE A 101 27.67 6.23 -8.72
C ILE A 101 26.76 6.73 -7.59
N GLN A 102 26.80 8.04 -7.27
CA GLN A 102 26.02 8.64 -6.19
C GLN A 102 24.51 8.54 -6.46
N VAL A 103 24.11 8.80 -7.69
CA VAL A 103 22.71 8.69 -8.13
C VAL A 103 22.23 7.25 -8.02
N SER A 104 23.02 6.27 -8.48
CA SER A 104 22.65 4.85 -8.40
C SER A 104 22.45 4.41 -6.95
N ILE A 105 23.33 4.82 -6.03
CA ILE A 105 23.18 4.53 -4.59
C ILE A 105 21.87 5.13 -4.06
N ALA A 106 21.56 6.38 -4.42
CA ALA A 106 20.35 7.05 -3.97
C ALA A 106 19.09 6.38 -4.52
N ILE A 107 19.09 5.96 -5.79
CA ILE A 107 17.98 5.25 -6.41
C ILE A 107 17.77 3.88 -5.75
N MET A 108 18.84 3.10 -5.52
CA MET A 108 18.75 1.81 -4.83
C MET A 108 18.13 1.96 -3.43
N ARG A 109 18.57 2.98 -2.68
CA ARG A 109 17.97 3.28 -1.36
C ARG A 109 16.50 3.63 -1.45
N ALA A 110 16.08 4.36 -2.49
CA ALA A 110 14.67 4.70 -2.72
C ALA A 110 13.82 3.44 -3.02
N PHE A 111 14.30 2.52 -3.85
CA PHE A 111 13.61 1.24 -4.10
C PHE A 111 13.48 0.40 -2.83
N VAL A 112 14.55 0.29 -2.04
CA VAL A 112 14.52 -0.43 -0.75
C VAL A 112 13.53 0.20 0.22
N ALA A 113 13.55 1.53 0.37
CA ALA A 113 12.62 2.26 1.24
C ALA A 113 11.17 2.05 0.81
N MET A 114 10.88 2.09 -0.48
CA MET A 114 9.55 1.83 -1.02
C MET A 114 9.07 0.39 -0.78
N ARG A 115 9.96 -0.59 -0.91
CA ARG A 115 9.66 -1.99 -0.62
C ARG A 115 9.28 -2.18 0.85
N ASN A 116 10.10 -1.64 1.75
CA ASN A 116 9.86 -1.72 3.19
C ASN A 116 8.56 -1.05 3.59
N TYR A 117 8.24 0.12 3.02
CA TYR A 117 6.98 0.83 3.28
C TYR A 117 5.76 -0.03 2.95
N ILE A 118 5.75 -0.70 1.80
CA ILE A 118 4.61 -1.55 1.40
C ILE A 118 4.50 -2.78 2.28
N THR A 119 5.62 -3.43 2.60
CA THR A 119 5.62 -4.59 3.50
C THR A 119 5.01 -4.21 4.86
N THR A 120 5.45 -3.09 5.43
CA THR A 120 4.91 -2.58 6.71
C THR A 120 3.42 -2.25 6.60
N THR A 121 2.99 -1.57 5.54
CA THR A 121 1.57 -1.20 5.34
C THR A 121 0.69 -2.44 5.21
N THR A 122 1.14 -3.47 4.47
CA THR A 122 0.39 -4.72 4.30
C THR A 122 0.22 -5.46 5.63
N THR A 123 1.28 -5.52 6.46
CA THR A 123 1.24 -6.15 7.78
C THR A 123 0.25 -5.41 8.71
N VAL A 124 0.35 -4.07 8.78
CA VAL A 124 -0.56 -3.25 9.59
C VAL A 124 -2.01 -3.40 9.14
N THR A 125 -2.27 -3.48 7.84
CA THR A 125 -3.63 -3.68 7.32
C THR A 125 -4.19 -5.04 7.72
N ALA A 126 -3.38 -6.11 7.70
CA ALA A 126 -3.79 -7.43 8.14
C ALA A 126 -4.08 -7.46 9.66
N GLU A 127 -3.23 -6.85 10.48
CA GLU A 127 -3.43 -6.73 11.93
C GLU A 127 -4.70 -5.94 12.26
N LEU A 128 -4.97 -4.85 11.55
CA LEU A 128 -6.20 -4.07 11.72
C LEU A 128 -7.46 -4.88 11.34
N ALA A 129 -7.39 -5.70 10.30
CA ALA A 129 -8.50 -6.59 9.93
C ALA A 129 -8.77 -7.63 11.02
N GLU A 130 -7.73 -8.22 11.60
CA GLU A 130 -7.86 -9.16 12.72
C GLU A 130 -8.45 -8.50 13.97
N ILE A 131 -7.99 -7.29 14.32
CA ILE A 131 -8.52 -6.54 15.46
C ILE A 131 -10.02 -6.22 15.26
N ARG A 132 -10.42 -5.80 14.04
CA ARG A 132 -11.82 -5.54 13.72
C ARG A 132 -12.69 -6.79 13.85
N ALA A 133 -12.18 -7.95 13.41
CA ALA A 133 -12.91 -9.22 13.55
C ALA A 133 -13.09 -9.61 15.03
N LYS A 134 -12.06 -9.42 15.85
CA LYS A 134 -12.15 -9.65 17.31
C LYS A 134 -13.14 -8.70 17.98
N LEU A 135 -13.14 -7.42 17.59
CA LEU A 135 -14.07 -6.43 18.12
C LEU A 135 -15.52 -6.80 17.82
N ALA A 136 -15.83 -7.17 16.58
CA ALA A 136 -17.16 -7.60 16.18
C ALA A 136 -17.64 -8.84 16.96
N LEU A 137 -16.73 -9.78 17.27
CA LEU A 137 -17.04 -10.94 18.09
C LEU A 137 -17.36 -10.52 19.55
N LEU A 138 -16.59 -9.61 20.13
CA LEU A 138 -16.85 -9.10 21.48
C LEU A 138 -18.18 -8.35 21.56
N GLU A 139 -18.49 -7.48 20.59
CA GLU A 139 -19.77 -6.78 20.53
C GLU A 139 -20.95 -7.75 20.48
N ARG A 140 -20.84 -8.88 19.80
CA ARG A 140 -21.86 -9.91 19.77
C ARG A 140 -22.00 -10.59 21.13
N VAL A 141 -20.90 -10.96 21.78
CA VAL A 141 -20.91 -11.57 23.12
C VAL A 141 -21.53 -10.62 24.15
N ASP A 142 -21.21 -9.32 24.06
CA ASP A 142 -21.78 -8.31 24.95
C ASP A 142 -23.29 -8.15 24.74
N ALA A 143 -23.78 -8.23 23.50
CA ALA A 143 -25.21 -8.21 23.18
C ALA A 143 -25.92 -9.45 23.75
N ASP A 144 -25.36 -10.65 23.55
CA ASP A 144 -25.89 -11.90 24.06
C ASP A 144 -25.94 -11.89 25.62
N ASN A 145 -24.89 -11.37 26.28
CA ASN A 145 -24.84 -11.18 27.73
C ASN A 145 -25.89 -10.17 28.23
N ALA A 146 -26.09 -9.07 27.52
CA ALA A 146 -27.09 -8.07 27.89
C ALA A 146 -28.51 -8.64 27.81
N GLU A 147 -28.82 -9.46 26.82
CA GLU A 147 -30.09 -10.19 26.68
C GLU A 147 -30.28 -11.17 27.86
N ALA A 148 -29.26 -11.99 28.15
CA ALA A 148 -29.33 -12.95 29.27
C ALA A 148 -29.51 -12.27 30.63
N VAL A 149 -28.87 -11.13 30.88
CA VAL A 149 -29.07 -10.31 32.09
C VAL A 149 -30.47 -9.74 32.17
N SER A 150 -31.03 -9.31 31.03
CA SER A 150 -32.42 -8.81 30.97
C SER A 150 -33.41 -9.91 31.34
N ASP A 151 -33.27 -11.10 30.77
CA ASP A 151 -34.15 -12.26 31.03
C ASP A 151 -34.09 -12.68 32.49
N LEU A 152 -32.86 -12.77 33.05
CA LEU A 152 -32.68 -13.10 34.47
C LEU A 152 -33.34 -12.07 35.37
N SER A 153 -33.26 -10.78 35.05
CA SER A 153 -33.88 -9.70 35.83
C SER A 153 -35.41 -9.76 35.77
N GLU A 154 -35.98 -10.17 34.66
CA GLU A 154 -37.42 -10.35 34.51
C GLU A 154 -37.93 -11.56 35.30
N ASP A 155 -37.21 -12.68 35.27
CA ASP A 155 -37.55 -13.87 36.03
C ASP A 155 -37.43 -13.63 37.55
N MET A 156 -36.43 -12.93 37.99
CA MET A 156 -36.30 -12.51 39.40
C MET A 156 -37.49 -11.60 39.84
N ARG A 157 -37.96 -10.71 38.99
CA ARG A 157 -39.14 -9.89 39.32
C ARG A 157 -40.39 -10.75 39.45
N LYS A 158 -40.63 -11.72 38.57
CA LYS A 158 -41.74 -12.63 38.61
C LYS A 158 -41.73 -13.49 39.90
N GLU A 159 -40.56 -13.99 40.31
CA GLU A 159 -40.39 -14.71 41.54
C GLU A 159 -40.68 -13.84 42.78
N LEU A 160 -40.16 -12.59 42.80
CA LEU A 160 -40.47 -11.67 43.87
C LEU A 160 -41.97 -11.35 43.98
N ASP A 161 -42.66 -11.14 42.89
CA ASP A 161 -44.10 -10.90 42.86
C ASP A 161 -44.87 -12.14 43.37
N ASN A 162 -44.45 -13.32 43.05
CA ASN A 162 -45.02 -14.57 43.56
C ASN A 162 -44.84 -14.70 45.09
N ILE A 163 -43.66 -14.36 45.58
CA ILE A 163 -43.37 -14.38 47.03
C ILE A 163 -44.26 -13.32 47.77
N TYR A 164 -44.36 -12.10 47.24
CA TYR A 164 -45.21 -11.08 47.82
C TYR A 164 -46.67 -11.49 47.85
N ASN A 165 -47.18 -12.08 46.81
CA ASN A 165 -48.53 -12.58 46.74
C ASN A 165 -48.78 -13.74 47.75
N ALA A 166 -47.84 -14.65 47.91
CA ALA A 166 -47.96 -15.73 48.90
C ALA A 166 -47.98 -15.20 50.32
N ILE A 167 -47.13 -14.22 50.65
CA ILE A 167 -47.10 -13.57 51.93
C ILE A 167 -48.41 -12.82 52.21
N ALA A 168 -48.95 -12.10 51.22
CA ALA A 168 -50.22 -11.36 51.35
C ALA A 168 -51.39 -12.32 51.66
N VAL A 169 -51.49 -13.45 50.98
CA VAL A 169 -52.50 -14.48 51.21
C VAL A 169 -52.36 -15.10 52.61
N SER A 170 -51.14 -15.36 53.08
CA SER A 170 -50.89 -15.87 54.41
C SER A 170 -51.35 -14.88 55.52
N TYR A 171 -51.11 -13.59 55.34
CA TYR A 171 -51.56 -12.57 56.27
C TYR A 171 -53.06 -12.38 56.33
N THR A 172 -53.77 -12.59 55.21
CA THR A 172 -55.22 -12.52 55.20
C THR A 172 -55.88 -13.70 55.90
N HIS A 173 -55.28 -14.92 55.85
CA HIS A 173 -55.72 -16.10 56.55
C HIS A 173 -55.50 -16.05 58.06
N LEU A 174 -54.50 -15.32 58.59
CA LEU A 174 -54.20 -15.16 60.02
C LEU A 174 -55.14 -14.16 60.71
N ARG A 175 -55.91 -13.40 59.97
CA ARG A 175 -56.83 -12.35 60.49
C ARG A 175 -58.31 -12.72 60.46
N ALA A 176 -58.65 -13.90 59.94
CA ALA A 176 -59.99 -14.47 59.93
C ALA A 176 -60.12 -15.53 61.05
#